data_7bfc96294576317a98cd26c1f66e6b1b
#
_entry.id   7bfc96294576317a98cd26c1f66e6b1b
#
_cell.length_a   1.000
_cell.length_b   1.000
_cell.length_c   1.000
_cell.angle_alpha   90.00
_cell.angle_beta   90.00
_cell.angle_gamma   90.00
#
_symmetry.space_group_name_H-M   'P 1'
#
loop_
_entity.id
_entity.type
_entity.pdbx_description
1 polymer ?
#
loop_
_entity_poly.entity_id
_entity_poly.type
_entity_poly.pdbx_seq_one_letter_code
_entity_poly.pdbx_strand_id
1 'polypeptide(L)'
;MCIRDSTGANGGKAEVTKLWTEGQYGKFDAKLGRFGTFSDNSHGLVMDTDVTGAEFTYAPTEAWKVKATAGRVDHTDLWNGFGKVVSGVAPKNDQSATYWAVEADYANGKWDAGLGYRNFGATTTLQDTNKDSFHVIDLGAGYAFDKNVKLTADYAWGPGLSKDNEDGGMAKNAYNVQLSYKGANAADAGSWGAYVAYRSLAPFAAVGATYDLKGFACSAQGWEIGADYTFTKNIVGTVKYFTGKDNFAKAASDGDFKGNGNGYNAVFTRVDFLF
;
A
#
# COMPACT_ATOMS: atom_id res chain seq x y z
N MET A 1 -8.03 12.80 15.06
CA MET A 1 -9.32 12.96 14.33
C MET A 1 -9.03 13.65 13.01
N CYS A 2 -9.19 12.94 11.90
CA CYS A 2 -9.03 13.55 10.57
C CYS A 2 -10.41 13.88 10.01
N ILE A 3 -10.62 15.14 9.67
CA ILE A 3 -11.84 15.62 8.99
C ILE A 3 -11.44 15.89 7.54
N ARG A 4 -12.09 15.20 6.62
CA ARG A 4 -11.95 15.48 5.17
C ARG A 4 -13.17 16.28 4.74
N ASP A 5 -12.93 17.47 4.20
CA ASP A 5 -13.96 18.25 3.52
C ASP A 5 -13.97 17.83 2.04
N SER A 6 -15.08 17.31 1.56
CA SER A 6 -15.28 17.00 0.15
C SER A 6 -16.18 18.08 -0.46
N THR A 7 -15.58 19.04 -1.14
CA THR A 7 -16.29 19.98 -2.01
C THR A 7 -16.69 19.29 -3.33
N GLY A 8 -17.63 18.37 -3.26
CA GLY A 8 -18.28 17.80 -4.44
C GLY A 8 -19.59 18.54 -4.74
N ALA A 9 -20.11 18.43 -5.96
CA ALA A 9 -21.28 19.13 -6.50
C ALA A 9 -22.62 18.94 -5.72
N ASN A 10 -22.62 18.34 -4.55
CA ASN A 10 -23.76 18.04 -3.70
C ASN A 10 -23.75 18.76 -2.34
N GLY A 11 -23.28 20.00 -2.29
CA GLY A 11 -23.30 20.83 -1.08
C GLY A 11 -22.36 20.29 0.01
N GLY A 12 -21.37 21.07 0.41
CA GLY A 12 -20.30 20.68 1.32
C GLY A 12 -20.79 19.91 2.55
N LYS A 13 -20.51 18.63 2.60
CA LYS A 13 -20.69 17.78 3.79
C LYS A 13 -19.34 17.54 4.40
N ALA A 14 -19.17 17.93 5.65
CA ALA A 14 -18.02 17.51 6.44
C ALA A 14 -18.20 16.02 6.81
N GLU A 15 -17.24 15.18 6.46
CA GLU A 15 -17.27 13.76 6.78
C GLU A 15 -16.07 13.41 7.65
N VAL A 16 -16.31 12.68 8.74
CA VAL A 16 -15.25 12.13 9.58
C VAL A 16 -14.80 10.80 8.96
N THR A 17 -13.66 10.81 8.28
CA THR A 17 -13.14 9.62 7.59
C THR A 17 -12.35 8.69 8.52
N LYS A 18 -11.74 9.23 9.58
CA LYS A 18 -10.96 8.47 10.56
C LYS A 18 -11.29 8.93 11.98
N LEU A 19 -11.56 7.97 12.85
CA LEU A 19 -11.76 8.21 14.27
C LEU A 19 -11.21 7.00 15.05
N TRP A 20 -10.20 7.23 15.87
CA TRP A 20 -9.59 6.18 16.68
C TRP A 20 -9.14 6.72 18.04
N THR A 21 -8.92 5.79 18.94
CA THR A 21 -8.22 6.01 20.20
C THR A 21 -6.94 5.21 20.22
N GLU A 22 -5.91 5.76 20.82
CA GLU A 22 -4.58 5.12 20.93
C GLU A 22 -4.09 5.27 22.38
N GLY A 23 -3.49 4.21 22.89
CA GLY A 23 -2.91 4.21 24.23
C GLY A 23 -1.62 3.43 24.26
N GLN A 24 -0.62 3.97 24.99
CA GLN A 24 0.67 3.35 25.20
C GLN A 24 0.81 2.82 26.63
N TYR A 25 1.19 1.56 26.76
CA TYR A 25 1.29 0.85 28.02
C TYR A 25 2.66 0.15 28.13
N GLY A 26 3.68 0.93 28.49
CA GLY A 26 5.06 0.43 28.55
C GLY A 26 5.60 0.07 27.17
N LYS A 27 5.74 -1.24 26.89
CA LYS A 27 6.20 -1.77 25.60
C LYS A 27 5.07 -2.13 24.64
N PHE A 28 3.83 -1.85 25.02
CA PHE A 28 2.63 -2.14 24.24
C PHE A 28 1.96 -0.85 23.82
N ASP A 29 1.57 -0.77 22.55
CA ASP A 29 0.68 0.24 22.02
C ASP A 29 -0.60 -0.44 21.51
N ALA A 30 -1.73 0.22 21.66
CA ALA A 30 -3.02 -0.25 21.19
C ALA A 30 -3.78 0.88 20.49
N LYS A 31 -4.31 0.59 19.30
CA LYS A 31 -5.22 1.45 18.54
C LYS A 31 -6.56 0.76 18.38
N LEU A 32 -7.65 1.51 18.54
CA LEU A 32 -9.02 1.03 18.35
C LEU A 32 -9.82 2.07 17.58
N GLY A 33 -10.55 1.65 16.54
CA GLY A 33 -11.40 2.52 15.74
C GLY A 33 -11.12 2.40 14.24
N ARG A 34 -11.31 3.49 13.49
CA ARG A 34 -10.90 3.58 12.08
C ARG A 34 -9.62 4.38 11.97
N PHE A 35 -8.54 3.72 11.56
CA PHE A 35 -7.18 4.27 11.49
C PHE A 35 -6.46 3.76 10.24
N GLY A 36 -5.43 4.49 9.79
CA GLY A 36 -4.53 4.03 8.75
C GLY A 36 -3.61 2.92 9.26
N THR A 37 -3.49 1.83 8.51
CA THR A 37 -2.48 0.78 8.74
C THR A 37 -1.49 0.73 7.59
N PHE A 38 -0.25 0.39 7.90
CA PHE A 38 0.87 0.37 6.96
C PHE A 38 1.67 -0.92 7.11
N SER A 39 2.14 -1.50 6.02
CA SER A 39 3.04 -2.66 6.06
C SER A 39 4.48 -2.18 6.29
N ASP A 40 4.86 -1.98 7.56
CA ASP A 40 6.20 -1.50 7.94
C ASP A 40 7.29 -2.45 7.46
N ASN A 41 7.05 -3.76 7.60
CA ASN A 41 7.95 -4.83 7.23
C ASN A 41 8.33 -4.87 5.74
N SER A 42 7.54 -4.27 4.86
CA SER A 42 7.74 -4.23 3.40
C SER A 42 7.59 -2.83 2.82
N HIS A 43 7.87 -1.79 3.62
CA HIS A 43 7.89 -0.38 3.22
C HIS A 43 6.62 0.05 2.44
N GLY A 44 5.46 -0.50 2.82
CA GLY A 44 4.16 -0.17 2.21
C GLY A 44 3.86 -0.93 0.92
N LEU A 45 4.61 -1.99 0.57
CA LEU A 45 4.37 -2.76 -0.66
C LEU A 45 2.99 -3.41 -0.69
N VAL A 46 2.48 -3.88 0.46
CA VAL A 46 1.22 -4.63 0.52
C VAL A 46 0.07 -3.79 1.02
N MET A 47 0.30 -2.94 2.01
CA MET A 47 -0.78 -2.27 2.73
C MET A 47 -0.39 -0.86 3.17
N ASP A 48 -1.21 0.11 2.74
CA ASP A 48 -1.22 1.51 3.15
C ASP A 48 -2.65 2.04 2.99
N THR A 49 -3.55 1.60 3.88
CA THR A 49 -4.96 1.98 3.81
C THR A 49 -5.63 1.96 5.18
N ASP A 50 -6.92 2.29 5.23
CA ASP A 50 -7.67 2.39 6.47
C ASP A 50 -8.26 1.04 6.90
N VAL A 51 -8.14 0.75 8.20
CA VAL A 51 -8.77 -0.39 8.86
C VAL A 51 -9.73 0.13 9.93
N THR A 52 -10.92 -0.47 9.99
CA THR A 52 -11.82 -0.32 11.13
C THR A 52 -11.69 -1.54 12.01
N GLY A 53 -11.04 -1.39 13.17
CA GLY A 53 -10.70 -2.53 14.02
C GLY A 53 -9.77 -2.18 15.16
N ALA A 54 -8.84 -3.09 15.41
CA ALA A 54 -7.82 -2.97 16.44
C ALA A 54 -6.42 -3.25 15.87
N GLU A 55 -5.42 -2.54 16.38
CA GLU A 55 -4.01 -2.78 16.12
C GLU A 55 -3.26 -2.79 17.45
N PHE A 56 -2.42 -3.79 17.65
CA PHE A 56 -1.57 -3.95 18.82
C PHE A 56 -0.13 -4.02 18.38
N THR A 57 0.72 -3.22 19.00
CA THR A 57 2.17 -3.23 18.76
C THR A 57 2.88 -3.58 20.06
N TYR A 58 3.85 -4.50 19.96
CA TYR A 58 4.73 -4.86 21.06
C TYR A 58 6.18 -4.65 20.65
N ALA A 59 6.91 -3.83 21.39
CA ALA A 59 8.32 -3.54 21.19
C ALA A 59 9.17 -4.17 22.34
N PRO A 60 9.55 -5.45 22.24
CA PRO A 60 10.34 -6.12 23.30
C PRO A 60 11.69 -5.44 23.53
N THR A 61 12.28 -4.89 22.48
CA THR A 61 13.51 -4.11 22.51
C THR A 61 13.38 -2.89 21.60
N GLU A 62 14.36 -2.00 21.61
CA GLU A 62 14.41 -0.87 20.67
C GLU A 62 14.57 -1.31 19.20
N ALA A 63 15.15 -2.50 18.99
CA ALA A 63 15.42 -3.04 17.67
C ALA A 63 14.25 -3.87 17.09
N TRP A 64 13.36 -4.39 17.92
CA TRP A 64 12.30 -5.31 17.50
C TRP A 64 10.92 -4.74 17.79
N LYS A 65 10.04 -4.85 16.81
CA LYS A 65 8.63 -4.53 16.91
C LYS A 65 7.81 -5.67 16.29
N VAL A 66 6.75 -6.08 16.97
CA VAL A 66 5.76 -7.01 16.45
C VAL A 66 4.42 -6.29 16.45
N LYS A 67 3.74 -6.29 15.32
CA LYS A 67 2.44 -5.64 15.15
C LYS A 67 1.40 -6.67 14.72
N ALA A 68 0.23 -6.62 15.34
CA ALA A 68 -0.93 -7.42 14.98
C ALA A 68 -2.12 -6.51 14.76
N THR A 69 -2.76 -6.64 13.59
CA THR A 69 -3.93 -5.85 13.19
C THR A 69 -5.08 -6.79 12.88
N ALA A 70 -6.30 -6.44 13.32
CA ALA A 70 -7.51 -7.18 12.97
C ALA A 70 -8.70 -6.24 12.83
N GLY A 71 -9.52 -6.45 11.79
CA GLY A 71 -10.67 -5.58 11.54
C GLY A 71 -11.29 -5.80 10.17
N ARG A 72 -11.77 -4.70 9.63
CA ARG A 72 -12.35 -4.64 8.30
C ARG A 72 -11.70 -3.53 7.48
N VAL A 73 -11.46 -3.80 6.21
CA VAL A 73 -10.97 -2.85 5.20
C VAL A 73 -12.10 -2.56 4.23
N ASP A 74 -12.30 -1.30 3.89
CA ASP A 74 -13.25 -0.94 2.84
C ASP A 74 -12.78 -1.53 1.51
N HIS A 75 -13.68 -2.19 0.80
CA HIS A 75 -13.38 -2.78 -0.49
C HIS A 75 -12.93 -1.74 -1.53
N THR A 76 -13.37 -0.50 -1.43
CA THR A 76 -12.98 0.58 -2.34
C THR A 76 -11.55 1.07 -2.09
N ASP A 77 -11.00 0.81 -0.91
CA ASP A 77 -9.64 1.17 -0.52
C ASP A 77 -8.61 0.11 -0.94
N LEU A 78 -9.07 -1.11 -1.26
CA LEU A 78 -8.22 -2.15 -1.80
C LEU A 78 -8.02 -1.97 -3.30
N TRP A 79 -6.88 -2.39 -3.79
CA TRP A 79 -6.49 -2.27 -5.20
C TRP A 79 -6.56 -0.84 -5.74
N ASN A 80 -6.36 0.17 -4.86
CA ASN A 80 -6.44 1.59 -5.19
C ASN A 80 -7.67 1.97 -6.03
N GLY A 81 -8.82 1.43 -5.67
CA GLY A 81 -10.09 1.63 -6.39
C GLY A 81 -10.28 0.71 -7.61
N PHE A 82 -9.35 -0.20 -7.89
CA PHE A 82 -9.47 -1.21 -8.96
C PHE A 82 -10.36 -2.40 -8.59
N GLY A 83 -10.82 -2.48 -7.38
CA GLY A 83 -11.68 -3.58 -6.93
C GLY A 83 -12.92 -3.81 -7.81
N LYS A 84 -13.36 -2.78 -8.54
CA LYS A 84 -14.43 -2.89 -9.56
C LYS A 84 -13.99 -3.59 -10.84
N VAL A 85 -12.70 -3.55 -11.15
CA VAL A 85 -12.15 -4.00 -12.44
C VAL A 85 -11.68 -5.45 -12.35
N VAL A 86 -11.12 -5.83 -11.20
CA VAL A 86 -10.58 -7.19 -10.98
C VAL A 86 -11.69 -8.23 -10.84
N SER A 87 -12.91 -7.83 -10.47
CA SER A 87 -13.99 -8.78 -10.17
C SER A 87 -14.97 -9.03 -11.33
N GLY A 88 -14.96 -8.20 -12.37
CA GLY A 88 -16.04 -8.27 -13.39
C GLY A 88 -17.45 -8.05 -12.80
N VAL A 89 -17.55 -8.01 -11.49
CA VAL A 89 -18.78 -7.83 -10.72
C VAL A 89 -18.68 -6.48 -10.01
N ALA A 90 -19.57 -5.56 -10.35
CA ALA A 90 -19.70 -4.34 -9.56
C ALA A 90 -19.94 -4.76 -8.08
N PRO A 91 -19.10 -4.34 -7.13
CA PRO A 91 -19.37 -4.64 -5.73
C PRO A 91 -20.75 -4.08 -5.41
N LYS A 92 -21.60 -4.91 -4.83
CA LYS A 92 -22.81 -4.40 -4.19
C LYS A 92 -22.33 -3.43 -3.12
N ASN A 93 -22.86 -2.22 -3.13
CA ASN A 93 -22.54 -1.17 -2.16
C ASN A 93 -22.44 -1.79 -0.76
N ASP A 94 -21.42 -1.41 0.01
CA ASP A 94 -21.19 -1.71 1.43
C ASP A 94 -20.49 -3.03 1.81
N GLN A 95 -19.72 -3.64 0.94
CA GLN A 95 -18.96 -4.83 1.36
C GLN A 95 -17.54 -4.47 1.78
N SER A 96 -17.25 -4.70 3.05
CA SER A 96 -15.89 -4.63 3.60
C SER A 96 -15.25 -6.01 3.68
N ALA A 97 -13.97 -6.11 3.33
CA ALA A 97 -13.19 -7.32 3.55
C ALA A 97 -12.84 -7.49 5.03
N THR A 98 -12.91 -8.71 5.56
CA THR A 98 -12.25 -9.00 6.82
C THR A 98 -10.75 -8.98 6.62
N TYR A 99 -10.03 -8.41 7.57
CA TYR A 99 -8.58 -8.27 7.51
C TYR A 99 -7.96 -8.65 8.85
N TRP A 100 -6.90 -9.43 8.79
CA TRP A 100 -5.98 -9.55 9.91
C TRP A 100 -4.55 -9.74 9.42
N ALA A 101 -3.61 -9.25 10.18
CA ALA A 101 -2.20 -9.30 9.85
C ALA A 101 -1.36 -9.46 11.11
N VAL A 102 -0.21 -10.09 10.95
CA VAL A 102 0.89 -10.09 11.92
C VAL A 102 2.16 -9.77 11.17
N GLU A 103 2.94 -8.84 11.69
CA GLU A 103 4.26 -8.51 11.15
C GLU A 103 5.29 -8.38 12.26
N ALA A 104 6.52 -8.69 11.93
CA ALA A 104 7.69 -8.52 12.80
C ALA A 104 8.74 -7.69 12.07
N ASP A 105 9.15 -6.61 12.71
CA ASP A 105 10.10 -5.64 12.19
C ASP A 105 11.35 -5.62 13.05
N TYR A 106 12.47 -5.52 12.39
CA TYR A 106 13.79 -5.33 12.99
C TYR A 106 14.43 -4.08 12.42
N ALA A 107 14.90 -3.19 13.28
CA ALA A 107 15.69 -2.03 12.88
C ALA A 107 16.85 -1.83 13.86
N ASN A 108 18.06 -1.87 13.35
CA ASN A 108 19.25 -1.62 14.16
C ASN A 108 20.37 -1.01 13.32
N GLY A 109 20.85 0.15 13.74
CA GLY A 109 21.90 0.90 13.08
C GLY A 109 21.55 1.25 11.64
N LYS A 110 22.21 0.61 10.67
CA LYS A 110 22.02 0.86 9.24
C LYS A 110 21.03 -0.09 8.57
N TRP A 111 20.55 -1.09 9.28
CA TRP A 111 19.71 -2.16 8.75
C TRP A 111 18.29 -2.05 9.29
N ASP A 112 17.35 -2.26 8.41
CA ASP A 112 15.98 -2.61 8.74
C ASP A 112 15.57 -3.84 7.92
N ALA A 113 14.71 -4.69 8.49
CA ALA A 113 14.16 -5.85 7.81
C ALA A 113 12.86 -6.27 8.51
N GLY A 114 11.97 -6.91 7.78
CA GLY A 114 10.75 -7.41 8.38
C GLY A 114 10.08 -8.49 7.56
N LEU A 115 9.15 -9.18 8.21
CA LEU A 115 8.32 -10.24 7.65
C LEU A 115 6.89 -10.04 8.10
N GLY A 116 5.94 -10.15 7.16
CA GLY A 116 4.51 -10.04 7.41
C GLY A 116 3.70 -11.21 6.85
N TYR A 117 2.59 -11.48 7.51
CA TYR A 117 1.54 -12.37 7.04
C TYR A 117 0.21 -11.63 7.15
N ARG A 118 -0.55 -11.56 6.05
CA ARG A 118 -1.81 -10.84 5.95
C ARG A 118 -2.88 -11.72 5.35
N ASN A 119 -4.08 -11.67 5.91
CA ASN A 119 -5.24 -12.39 5.41
C ASN A 119 -6.36 -11.42 5.07
N PHE A 120 -6.94 -11.60 3.90
CA PHE A 120 -8.09 -10.86 3.39
C PHE A 120 -9.22 -11.83 3.13
N GLY A 121 -10.33 -11.67 3.83
CA GLY A 121 -11.45 -12.60 3.76
C GLY A 121 -12.78 -11.91 3.49
N ALA A 122 -13.79 -12.73 3.15
CA ALA A 122 -15.17 -12.32 2.92
C ALA A 122 -15.31 -11.21 1.84
N THR A 123 -14.50 -11.30 0.78
CA THR A 123 -14.62 -10.40 -0.36
C THR A 123 -15.48 -11.06 -1.44
N THR A 124 -16.46 -10.34 -1.98
CA THR A 124 -17.21 -10.79 -3.16
C THR A 124 -16.36 -10.94 -4.41
N THR A 125 -15.17 -10.37 -4.41
CA THR A 125 -14.17 -10.44 -5.46
C THR A 125 -13.67 -11.87 -5.72
N LEU A 126 -13.90 -12.78 -4.78
CA LEU A 126 -13.45 -14.17 -4.87
C LEU A 126 -14.57 -15.15 -5.30
N GLN A 127 -15.74 -14.66 -5.69
CA GLN A 127 -16.89 -15.53 -6.02
C GLN A 127 -16.60 -16.56 -7.11
N ASP A 128 -15.78 -16.23 -8.09
CA ASP A 128 -15.44 -17.16 -9.18
C ASP A 128 -14.40 -18.21 -8.79
N THR A 129 -13.82 -18.11 -7.60
CA THR A 129 -12.69 -18.97 -7.20
C THR A 129 -13.04 -20.00 -6.14
N ASN A 130 -14.27 -20.04 -5.66
CA ASN A 130 -14.70 -20.86 -4.50
C ASN A 130 -13.82 -20.68 -3.25
N LYS A 131 -13.18 -19.50 -3.11
CA LYS A 131 -12.35 -19.17 -1.94
C LYS A 131 -12.94 -17.99 -1.20
N ASP A 132 -13.15 -18.16 0.09
CA ASP A 132 -13.66 -17.11 0.97
C ASP A 132 -12.57 -16.14 1.45
N SER A 133 -11.29 -16.44 1.22
CA SER A 133 -10.16 -15.65 1.65
C SER A 133 -8.89 -15.93 0.85
N PHE A 134 -7.96 -14.96 0.87
CA PHE A 134 -6.60 -15.14 0.41
C PHE A 134 -5.61 -14.55 1.40
N HIS A 135 -4.34 -14.96 1.31
CA HIS A 135 -3.28 -14.47 2.17
C HIS A 135 -2.08 -14.00 1.36
N VAL A 136 -1.35 -13.06 1.94
CA VAL A 136 -0.11 -12.52 1.40
C VAL A 136 0.98 -12.66 2.45
N ILE A 137 2.14 -13.17 2.01
CA ILE A 137 3.37 -13.15 2.79
C ILE A 137 4.26 -12.09 2.18
N ASP A 138 4.75 -11.18 3.00
CA ASP A 138 5.58 -10.08 2.55
C ASP A 138 6.83 -9.92 3.42
N LEU A 139 7.90 -9.54 2.78
CA LEU A 139 9.17 -9.28 3.42
C LEU A 139 9.83 -8.05 2.81
N GLY A 140 10.62 -7.36 3.59
CA GLY A 140 11.39 -6.22 3.14
C GLY A 140 12.71 -6.13 3.90
N ALA A 141 13.66 -5.46 3.28
CA ALA A 141 14.92 -5.10 3.90
C ALA A 141 15.40 -3.75 3.40
N GLY A 142 16.05 -2.99 4.29
CA GLY A 142 16.65 -1.71 3.98
C GLY A 142 18.08 -1.63 4.51
N TYR A 143 18.92 -0.89 3.77
CA TYR A 143 20.26 -0.56 4.18
C TYR A 143 20.58 0.91 3.96
N ALA A 144 20.91 1.63 5.02
CA ALA A 144 21.38 3.01 4.98
C ALA A 144 22.90 3.02 4.82
N PHE A 145 23.39 3.38 3.63
CA PHE A 145 24.83 3.55 3.37
C PHE A 145 25.40 4.66 4.25
N ASP A 146 24.66 5.76 4.30
CA ASP A 146 24.90 6.90 5.17
C ASP A 146 23.58 7.61 5.53
N LYS A 147 23.65 8.81 6.12
CA LYS A 147 22.46 9.59 6.50
C LYS A 147 21.60 10.07 5.32
N ASN A 148 22.12 9.99 4.10
CA ASN A 148 21.46 10.52 2.91
C ASN A 148 21.04 9.42 1.92
N VAL A 149 21.70 8.27 1.92
CA VAL A 149 21.49 7.22 0.91
C VAL A 149 20.96 5.95 1.56
N LYS A 150 19.77 5.51 1.13
CA LYS A 150 19.16 4.25 1.58
C LYS A 150 18.72 3.43 0.37
N LEU A 151 19.01 2.13 0.39
CA LEU A 151 18.46 1.13 -0.51
C LEU A 151 17.41 0.31 0.24
N THR A 152 16.25 0.12 -0.37
CA THR A 152 15.23 -0.82 0.11
C THR A 152 14.91 -1.85 -0.96
N ALA A 153 14.58 -3.06 -0.53
CA ALA A 153 14.13 -4.13 -1.40
C ALA A 153 12.99 -4.89 -0.70
N ASP A 154 11.86 -5.00 -1.38
CA ASP A 154 10.63 -5.56 -0.85
C ASP A 154 10.11 -6.63 -1.80
N TYR A 155 9.50 -7.66 -1.23
CA TYR A 155 8.88 -8.75 -1.96
C TYR A 155 7.61 -9.21 -1.26
N ALA A 156 6.56 -9.41 -2.03
CA ALA A 156 5.30 -9.98 -1.55
C ALA A 156 4.87 -11.13 -2.44
N TRP A 157 4.37 -12.17 -1.80
CA TRP A 157 3.84 -13.36 -2.45
C TRP A 157 2.41 -13.61 -1.98
N GLY A 158 1.48 -13.58 -2.94
CA GLY A 158 0.09 -13.97 -2.76
C GLY A 158 -0.16 -15.34 -3.41
N PRO A 159 -0.86 -16.28 -2.76
CA PRO A 159 -1.29 -17.50 -3.40
C PRO A 159 -2.34 -17.16 -4.45
N GLY A 160 -2.08 -17.48 -5.70
CA GLY A 160 -3.02 -17.20 -6.79
C GLY A 160 -4.39 -17.79 -6.54
N LEU A 161 -5.37 -17.11 -7.05
CA LEU A 161 -6.72 -17.60 -7.19
C LEU A 161 -6.68 -18.73 -8.22
N SER A 162 -7.15 -19.91 -7.88
CA SER A 162 -7.37 -21.10 -8.71
C SER A 162 -6.23 -21.67 -9.58
N LYS A 163 -6.11 -23.00 -9.57
CA LYS A 163 -5.25 -23.77 -10.47
C LYS A 163 -5.82 -23.91 -11.88
N ASP A 164 -7.09 -23.55 -12.07
CA ASP A 164 -7.85 -23.90 -13.28
C ASP A 164 -7.82 -22.81 -14.36
N ASN A 165 -7.24 -21.66 -14.12
CA ASN A 165 -6.98 -20.68 -15.15
C ASN A 165 -5.60 -20.95 -15.78
N GLU A 166 -5.56 -21.86 -16.74
CA GLU A 166 -4.38 -22.18 -17.56
C GLU A 166 -3.84 -20.96 -18.33
N ASP A 167 -4.60 -19.89 -18.42
CA ASP A 167 -4.36 -18.74 -19.29
C ASP A 167 -3.75 -17.50 -18.63
N GLY A 168 -3.07 -17.64 -17.59
CA GLY A 168 -2.35 -16.51 -16.99
C GLY A 168 -2.54 -16.56 -15.50
N GLY A 169 -1.69 -17.31 -14.85
CA GLY A 169 -1.55 -17.16 -13.41
C GLY A 169 -1.45 -15.68 -13.14
N MET A 170 -2.52 -15.06 -12.64
CA MET A 170 -2.48 -13.68 -12.20
C MET A 170 -1.21 -13.55 -11.39
N ALA A 171 -0.32 -12.65 -11.77
CA ALA A 171 0.98 -12.58 -11.18
C ALA A 171 0.81 -12.50 -9.67
N LYS A 172 1.38 -13.46 -9.00
CA LYS A 172 1.23 -13.71 -7.58
C LYS A 172 2.21 -12.89 -6.77
N ASN A 173 3.16 -12.24 -7.45
CA ASN A 173 4.33 -11.68 -6.82
C ASN A 173 4.39 -10.18 -7.10
N ALA A 174 4.63 -9.42 -6.04
CA ALA A 174 4.99 -8.01 -6.15
C ALA A 174 6.39 -7.81 -5.57
N TYR A 175 7.13 -6.88 -6.15
CA TYR A 175 8.41 -6.45 -5.62
C TYR A 175 8.69 -4.99 -5.93
N ASN A 176 9.49 -4.38 -5.06
CA ASN A 176 9.99 -3.04 -5.20
C ASN A 176 11.46 -3.00 -4.80
N VAL A 177 12.30 -2.38 -5.61
CA VAL A 177 13.67 -2.05 -5.23
C VAL A 177 13.84 -0.55 -5.43
N GLN A 178 14.22 0.17 -4.39
CA GLN A 178 14.30 1.62 -4.40
C GLN A 178 15.59 2.12 -3.79
N LEU A 179 16.29 2.99 -4.51
CA LEU A 179 17.40 3.77 -4.01
C LEU A 179 16.93 5.20 -3.78
N SER A 180 17.01 5.64 -2.52
CA SER A 180 16.59 6.97 -2.08
C SER A 180 17.79 7.83 -1.69
N TYR A 181 17.72 9.11 -2.02
CA TYR A 181 18.69 10.11 -1.62
C TYR A 181 18.01 11.21 -0.84
N LYS A 182 18.46 11.43 0.39
CA LYS A 182 17.86 12.38 1.34
C LYS A 182 16.37 12.09 1.60
N GLY A 183 15.60 13.12 1.86
CA GLY A 183 14.17 13.14 2.08
C GLY A 183 13.72 14.55 2.37
N ALA A 184 12.55 14.95 1.88
CA ALA A 184 11.92 16.19 2.26
C ALA A 184 11.42 16.09 3.71
N ASN A 185 11.66 17.12 4.50
CA ASN A 185 11.14 17.26 5.85
C ASN A 185 10.18 18.45 5.87
N ALA A 186 8.92 18.21 6.14
CA ALA A 186 7.89 19.25 6.14
C ALA A 186 8.17 20.40 7.14
N ALA A 187 8.93 20.15 8.21
CA ALA A 187 9.31 21.16 9.17
C ALA A 187 10.49 22.05 8.70
N ASP A 188 11.21 21.62 7.66
CA ASP A 188 12.46 22.24 7.20
C ASP A 188 12.31 22.72 5.75
N ALA A 189 12.03 24.01 5.61
CA ALA A 189 11.88 24.66 4.31
C ALA A 189 13.17 24.57 3.49
N GLY A 190 13.06 24.19 2.21
CA GLY A 190 14.20 23.94 1.34
C GLY A 190 14.77 22.52 1.41
N SER A 191 14.30 21.68 2.33
CA SER A 191 14.66 20.25 2.33
C SER A 191 14.07 19.54 1.11
N TRP A 192 14.80 18.55 0.60
CA TRP A 192 14.37 17.78 -0.56
C TRP A 192 14.89 16.34 -0.53
N GLY A 193 14.23 15.49 -1.27
CA GLY A 193 14.67 14.13 -1.51
C GLY A 193 14.34 13.70 -2.92
N ALA A 194 15.02 12.63 -3.37
CA ALA A 194 14.73 12.00 -4.65
C ALA A 194 14.96 10.51 -4.55
N TYR A 195 14.33 9.75 -5.44
CA TYR A 195 14.54 8.31 -5.53
C TYR A 195 14.42 7.81 -6.95
N VAL A 196 14.99 6.65 -7.18
CA VAL A 196 14.73 5.80 -8.33
C VAL A 196 14.30 4.43 -7.83
N ALA A 197 13.26 3.87 -8.45
CA ALA A 197 12.73 2.57 -8.09
C ALA A 197 12.42 1.74 -9.32
N TYR A 198 12.56 0.42 -9.19
CA TYR A 198 12.00 -0.55 -10.12
C TYR A 198 10.93 -1.37 -9.38
N ARG A 199 9.72 -1.43 -9.95
CA ARG A 199 8.58 -2.07 -9.33
C ARG A 199 7.91 -3.05 -10.27
N SER A 200 7.39 -4.12 -9.69
CA SER A 200 6.44 -5.02 -10.34
C SER A 200 5.34 -5.33 -9.34
N LEU A 201 4.14 -4.90 -9.62
CA LEU A 201 3.02 -4.92 -8.66
C LEU A 201 1.93 -5.84 -9.18
N ALA A 202 1.71 -6.95 -8.48
CA ALA A 202 0.62 -7.86 -8.79
C ALA A 202 -0.60 -7.59 -7.89
N PRO A 203 -1.83 -7.65 -8.40
CA PRO A 203 -3.03 -7.28 -7.64
C PRO A 203 -3.21 -8.04 -6.32
N PHE A 204 -2.87 -9.33 -6.30
CA PHE A 204 -3.05 -10.18 -5.12
C PHE A 204 -1.82 -10.26 -4.22
N ALA A 205 -0.82 -9.43 -4.47
CA ALA A 205 0.34 -9.26 -3.62
C ALA A 205 0.50 -7.81 -3.15
N ALA A 206 0.21 -6.82 -4.01
CA ALA A 206 0.22 -5.39 -3.69
C ALA A 206 -1.23 -4.89 -3.53
N VAL A 207 -1.93 -5.36 -2.51
CA VAL A 207 -3.39 -5.22 -2.38
C VAL A 207 -3.84 -3.80 -2.08
N GLY A 208 -3.14 -3.11 -1.19
CA GLY A 208 -3.37 -1.71 -0.83
C GLY A 208 -2.05 -0.97 -0.71
N ALA A 209 -1.21 -1.06 -1.75
CA ALA A 209 0.14 -0.52 -1.74
C ALA A 209 0.19 1.01 -1.64
N THR A 210 1.27 1.54 -1.07
CA THR A 210 1.49 2.98 -0.83
C THR A 210 1.69 3.82 -2.10
N TYR A 211 1.68 3.23 -3.27
CA TYR A 211 2.04 3.93 -4.51
C TYR A 211 0.88 4.75 -5.06
N ASP A 212 1.09 6.05 -5.25
CA ASP A 212 0.06 7.05 -5.58
C ASP A 212 -0.53 6.96 -6.99
N LEU A 213 0.07 6.22 -7.89
CA LEU A 213 -0.40 6.11 -9.26
C LEU A 213 -1.63 5.21 -9.34
N LYS A 214 -2.81 5.81 -9.23
CA LYS A 214 -4.09 5.11 -9.43
C LYS A 214 -4.09 4.40 -10.78
N GLY A 215 -4.44 3.12 -10.76
CA GLY A 215 -4.43 2.29 -11.94
C GLY A 215 -3.11 1.57 -12.20
N PHE A 216 -2.04 2.00 -11.57
CA PHE A 216 -0.72 1.41 -11.71
C PHE A 216 -0.27 0.67 -10.46
N ALA A 217 -0.83 1.01 -9.31
CA ALA A 217 -0.44 0.43 -8.04
C ALA A 217 -0.69 -1.07 -7.93
N CYS A 218 -1.51 -1.65 -8.81
CA CYS A 218 -1.86 -3.06 -8.73
C CYS A 218 -1.62 -3.86 -10.02
N SER A 219 -1.00 -3.29 -11.05
CA SER A 219 -0.75 -4.02 -12.31
C SER A 219 0.48 -3.57 -13.08
N ALA A 220 1.28 -2.67 -12.52
CA ALA A 220 2.38 -2.04 -13.23
C ALA A 220 3.71 -2.74 -13.01
N GLN A 221 4.53 -2.75 -14.06
CA GLN A 221 5.94 -3.11 -13.98
C GLN A 221 6.78 -2.07 -14.72
N GLY A 222 7.76 -1.48 -14.04
CA GLY A 222 8.61 -0.48 -14.66
C GLY A 222 9.45 0.32 -13.68
N TRP A 223 10.03 1.39 -14.22
CA TRP A 223 10.86 2.33 -13.49
C TRP A 223 10.06 3.53 -13.04
N GLU A 224 10.32 4.00 -11.83
CA GLU A 224 9.80 5.26 -11.31
C GLU A 224 10.96 6.11 -10.79
N ILE A 225 10.91 7.40 -11.11
CA ILE A 225 11.78 8.43 -10.52
C ILE A 225 10.86 9.42 -9.82
N GLY A 226 11.17 9.76 -8.58
CA GLY A 226 10.40 10.73 -7.81
C GLY A 226 11.29 11.70 -7.07
N ALA A 227 10.73 12.87 -6.78
CA ALA A 227 11.35 13.88 -5.93
C ALA A 227 10.30 14.61 -5.11
N ASP A 228 10.68 14.97 -3.89
CA ASP A 228 9.90 15.77 -2.96
C ASP A 228 10.69 17.02 -2.60
N TYR A 229 10.00 18.16 -2.42
CA TYR A 229 10.59 19.43 -2.02
C TYR A 229 9.69 20.17 -1.04
N THR A 230 10.23 20.64 0.07
CA THR A 230 9.52 21.46 1.05
C THR A 230 9.66 22.93 0.68
N PHE A 231 8.60 23.52 0.11
CA PHE A 231 8.60 24.93 -0.32
C PHE A 231 8.67 25.88 0.86
N THR A 232 7.89 25.60 1.88
CA THR A 232 7.88 26.29 3.17
C THR A 232 7.42 25.30 4.23
N LYS A 233 7.56 25.65 5.50
CA LYS A 233 7.11 24.78 6.60
C LYS A 233 5.70 24.30 6.35
N ASN A 234 5.53 22.97 6.41
CA ASN A 234 4.26 22.25 6.22
C ASN A 234 3.66 22.31 4.79
N ILE A 235 4.43 22.75 3.77
CA ILE A 235 4.00 22.66 2.38
C ILE A 235 5.04 21.88 1.59
N VAL A 236 4.67 20.68 1.16
CA VAL A 236 5.56 19.75 0.43
C VAL A 236 5.00 19.47 -0.95
N GLY A 237 5.82 19.66 -1.98
CA GLY A 237 5.51 19.26 -3.35
C GLY A 237 6.17 17.94 -3.70
N THR A 238 5.44 17.10 -4.41
CA THR A 238 5.90 15.81 -4.93
C THR A 238 5.74 15.79 -6.44
N VAL A 239 6.75 15.27 -7.14
CA VAL A 239 6.68 14.94 -8.56
C VAL A 239 7.22 13.53 -8.77
N LYS A 240 6.50 12.72 -9.56
CA LYS A 240 6.90 11.36 -9.93
C LYS A 240 6.71 11.15 -11.42
N TYR A 241 7.62 10.43 -12.03
CA TYR A 241 7.51 9.95 -13.41
C TYR A 241 7.69 8.44 -13.43
N PHE A 242 6.71 7.75 -14.00
CA PHE A 242 6.74 6.32 -14.21
C PHE A 242 6.84 5.99 -15.69
N THR A 243 7.68 5.02 -16.04
CA THR A 243 7.78 4.43 -17.37
C THR A 243 7.82 2.91 -17.25
N GLY A 244 6.96 2.23 -17.96
CA GLY A 244 6.86 0.79 -17.83
C GLY A 244 5.76 0.20 -18.70
N LYS A 245 5.23 -0.91 -18.25
CA LYS A 245 4.15 -1.64 -18.92
C LYS A 245 3.11 -2.08 -17.94
N ASP A 246 1.90 -2.23 -18.43
CA ASP A 246 0.82 -2.88 -17.73
C ASP A 246 0.91 -4.40 -17.94
N ASN A 247 1.05 -5.12 -16.86
CA ASN A 247 1.14 -6.58 -16.93
C ASN A 247 -0.23 -7.27 -16.80
N PHE A 248 -1.30 -6.53 -16.37
CA PHE A 248 -2.54 -7.16 -15.91
C PHE A 248 -3.84 -6.46 -16.34
N ALA A 249 -3.82 -5.38 -17.11
CA ALA A 249 -4.97 -4.48 -17.30
C ALA A 249 -5.99 -4.90 -18.37
N LYS A 250 -5.88 -6.07 -18.99
CA LYS A 250 -6.88 -6.47 -20.01
C LYS A 250 -8.08 -7.26 -19.47
N ALA A 251 -8.30 -7.24 -18.18
CA ALA A 251 -9.27 -8.12 -17.54
C ALA A 251 -10.73 -7.67 -17.59
N ALA A 252 -10.99 -6.39 -17.84
CA ALA A 252 -12.30 -5.85 -17.50
C ALA A 252 -13.41 -6.08 -18.53
N SER A 253 -13.07 -6.34 -19.79
CA SER A 253 -14.09 -6.47 -20.84
C SER A 253 -14.41 -7.89 -21.31
N ASP A 254 -13.48 -8.84 -21.15
CA ASP A 254 -13.61 -10.16 -21.77
C ASP A 254 -13.37 -11.34 -20.83
N GLY A 255 -13.22 -11.10 -19.52
CA GLY A 255 -12.91 -12.17 -18.55
C GLY A 255 -11.49 -12.72 -18.63
N ASP A 256 -10.67 -12.22 -19.51
CA ASP A 256 -9.30 -12.67 -19.77
C ASP A 256 -8.28 -11.73 -19.07
N PHE A 257 -7.66 -12.21 -18.00
CA PHE A 257 -6.66 -11.47 -17.19
C PHE A 257 -5.25 -11.48 -17.81
N LYS A 258 -5.15 -11.48 -19.13
CA LYS A 258 -3.86 -11.32 -19.81
C LYS A 258 -3.52 -9.85 -19.90
N GLY A 259 -2.44 -9.45 -19.24
CA GLY A 259 -1.83 -8.15 -19.47
C GLY A 259 -1.51 -7.99 -20.97
N ASN A 260 -1.88 -6.85 -21.55
CA ASN A 260 -1.61 -6.62 -22.96
C ASN A 260 -0.16 -6.19 -23.23
N GLY A 261 0.66 -6.06 -22.17
CA GLY A 261 2.06 -5.65 -22.29
C GLY A 261 2.25 -4.23 -22.83
N ASN A 262 1.18 -3.44 -22.94
CA ASN A 262 1.27 -2.10 -23.46
C ASN A 262 2.16 -1.24 -22.57
N GLY A 263 3.14 -0.61 -23.18
CA GLY A 263 3.96 0.40 -22.53
C GLY A 263 3.14 1.64 -22.25
N TYR A 264 3.38 2.27 -21.11
CA TYR A 264 2.81 3.56 -20.78
C TYR A 264 3.75 4.39 -19.91
N ASN A 265 3.54 5.69 -19.95
CA ASN A 265 4.24 6.67 -19.15
C ASN A 265 3.21 7.47 -18.34
N ALA A 266 3.55 7.79 -17.11
CA ALA A 266 2.70 8.59 -16.25
C ALA A 266 3.50 9.63 -15.49
N VAL A 267 2.92 10.81 -15.32
CA VAL A 267 3.43 11.86 -14.43
C VAL A 267 2.42 12.06 -13.32
N PHE A 268 2.90 12.12 -12.10
CA PHE A 268 2.11 12.44 -10.92
C PHE A 268 2.71 13.67 -10.24
N THR A 269 1.84 14.60 -9.85
CA THR A 269 2.21 15.77 -9.06
C THR A 269 1.23 15.96 -7.93
N ARG A 270 1.74 16.32 -6.74
CA ARG A 270 0.95 16.60 -5.54
C ARG A 270 1.56 17.74 -4.76
N VAL A 271 0.73 18.52 -4.09
CA VAL A 271 1.14 19.48 -3.08
C VAL A 271 0.36 19.16 -1.80
N ASP A 272 1.07 18.86 -0.74
CA ASP A 272 0.52 18.55 0.57
C ASP A 272 0.63 19.78 1.47
N PHE A 273 -0.49 20.15 2.10
CA PHE A 273 -0.57 21.17 3.15
C PHE A 273 -0.80 20.45 4.48
N LEU A 274 0.15 20.53 5.39
CA LEU A 274 0.15 19.82 6.67
C LEU A 274 -0.18 20.81 7.79
N PHE A 275 -1.25 20.59 8.54
CA PHE A 275 -1.74 21.48 9.60
C PHE A 275 -1.58 20.89 10.98
#